data_1b92c7eb4c9b1a9f82512d5886167542
#
_entry.id   1b92c7eb4c9b1a9f82512d5886167542
#
_cell.length_a   1.000
_cell.length_b   1.000
_cell.length_c   1.000
_cell.angle_alpha   90.00
_cell.angle_beta   90.00
_cell.angle_gamma   90.00
#
_symmetry.space_group_name_H-M   'P 1'
#
loop_
_entity.id
_entity.type
_entity.pdbx_description
1 polymer ?
#
loop_
_entity_poly.entity_id
_entity_poly.type
_entity_poly.pdbx_seq_one_letter_code
_entity_poly.pdbx_strand_id
1 'polypeptide(L)'
;MSGNNQEKMPVFLINGFLEAGKTQFISFTLQQEYFQADGVTVLILCEEGDTEYDQELLKKTRTKVITVDSADELDEDFFGRLEALYDPDRVLIEWNGIWPQDQLKLPADWELFQQITIIDGSTFELYLNNMKPLLGLMVRNSELIIMNRCDDLTDDSLTRYRRGLKALNPQADLILEDAEGEIEQELLEEDLPYDMKADEIQIDPGAYGIWYIDALDKEDRYKGKVVEFTAMVLKSPEFPKNYFVPGRMAMTCCEADMTFLGFVCKAREARTLETGMWVKVRARIEYEFWQDYDGTGPVLYAESVEPAEEIKEIVQF
;
A
#
# COMPACT_ATOMS: atom_id res chain seq x y z
N MET A 1 38.08 -8.66 -6.54
CA MET A 1 37.47 -7.37 -6.88
C MET A 1 36.40 -7.15 -5.86
N SER A 2 36.73 -6.45 -4.78
CA SER A 2 35.76 -6.06 -3.74
C SER A 2 34.89 -4.95 -4.32
N GLY A 3 33.66 -5.28 -4.65
CA GLY A 3 32.65 -4.27 -4.95
C GLY A 3 32.45 -3.42 -3.71
N ASN A 4 32.78 -2.16 -3.79
CA ASN A 4 32.40 -1.14 -2.83
C ASN A 4 30.87 -1.06 -2.92
N ASN A 5 30.17 -1.70 -1.99
CA ASN A 5 28.75 -1.45 -1.76
C ASN A 5 28.74 -0.10 -1.02
N GLN A 6 28.77 0.99 -1.75
CA GLN A 6 28.54 2.31 -1.19
C GLN A 6 27.06 2.34 -0.84
N GLU A 7 26.72 2.45 0.44
CA GLU A 7 25.33 2.61 0.88
C GLU A 7 24.77 3.85 0.18
N LYS A 8 23.62 3.68 -0.45
CA LYS A 8 22.95 4.78 -1.13
C LYS A 8 22.37 5.75 -0.12
N MET A 9 22.26 7.01 -0.50
CA MET A 9 21.59 8.04 0.30
C MET A 9 20.11 7.69 0.49
N PRO A 10 19.63 7.44 1.72
CA PRO A 10 18.24 7.10 1.94
C PRO A 10 17.33 8.32 1.86
N VAL A 11 16.27 8.22 1.07
CA VAL A 11 15.22 9.23 0.92
C VAL A 11 13.91 8.69 1.49
N PHE A 12 13.29 9.46 2.36
CA PHE A 12 11.94 9.22 2.87
C PHE A 12 10.98 10.22 2.24
N LEU A 13 9.99 9.71 1.51
CA LEU A 13 8.99 10.53 0.84
C LEU A 13 7.69 10.52 1.63
N ILE A 14 7.30 11.66 2.17
CA ILE A 14 6.06 11.83 2.91
C ILE A 14 5.06 12.53 1.99
N ASN A 15 4.07 11.79 1.54
CA ASN A 15 3.04 12.23 0.60
C ASN A 15 1.68 12.43 1.31
N GLY A 16 0.76 13.10 0.64
CA GLY A 16 -0.58 13.38 1.16
C GLY A 16 -1.05 14.77 0.71
N PHE A 17 -2.36 15.00 0.76
CA PHE A 17 -2.92 16.30 0.42
C PHE A 17 -2.50 17.41 1.41
N LEU A 18 -2.70 18.64 1.02
CA LEU A 18 -2.47 19.80 1.91
C LEU A 18 -3.25 19.61 3.21
N GLU A 19 -2.64 19.99 4.33
CA GLU A 19 -3.20 19.88 5.70
C GLU A 19 -3.51 18.45 6.18
N ALA A 20 -3.08 17.42 5.46
CA ALA A 20 -3.29 16.03 5.89
C ALA A 20 -2.52 15.62 7.16
N GLY A 21 -1.57 16.46 7.63
CA GLY A 21 -0.78 16.19 8.84
C GLY A 21 0.65 15.74 8.57
N LYS A 22 1.18 15.92 7.35
CA LYS A 22 2.56 15.54 6.98
C LYS A 22 3.60 16.17 7.90
N THR A 23 3.51 17.49 8.11
CA THR A 23 4.41 18.26 8.99
C THR A 23 4.39 17.73 10.43
N GLN A 24 3.21 17.37 10.96
CA GLN A 24 3.06 16.79 12.29
C GLN A 24 3.70 15.41 12.38
N PHE A 25 3.47 14.56 11.38
CA PHE A 25 4.09 13.24 11.29
C PHE A 25 5.63 13.33 11.24
N ILE A 26 6.19 14.19 10.38
CA ILE A 26 7.64 14.39 10.27
C ILE A 26 8.20 14.94 11.60
N SER A 27 7.52 15.91 12.22
CA SER A 27 7.94 16.47 13.50
C SER A 27 7.94 15.43 14.62
N PHE A 28 6.94 14.54 14.65
CA PHE A 28 6.87 13.42 15.58
C PHE A 28 8.01 12.42 15.31
N THR A 29 8.22 12.03 14.06
CA THR A 29 9.24 11.07 13.65
C THR A 29 10.64 11.55 13.99
N LEU A 30 10.95 12.83 13.76
CA LEU A 30 12.24 13.43 14.10
C LEU A 30 12.55 13.38 15.62
N GLN A 31 11.55 13.25 16.48
CA GLN A 31 11.74 13.15 17.93
C GLN A 31 12.04 11.74 18.42
N GLN A 32 11.77 10.71 17.60
CA GLN A 32 11.88 9.31 18.01
C GLN A 32 13.35 8.87 18.11
N GLU A 33 13.68 8.12 19.15
CA GLU A 33 15.05 7.62 19.38
C GLU A 33 15.54 6.74 18.23
N TYR A 34 14.66 5.89 17.69
CA TYR A 34 14.98 4.99 16.56
C TYR A 34 15.22 5.74 15.24
N PHE A 35 14.79 7.00 15.16
CA PHE A 35 14.97 7.85 13.99
C PHE A 35 16.07 8.90 14.18
N GLN A 36 16.89 8.82 15.22
CA GLN A 36 18.03 9.73 15.40
C GLN A 36 19.15 9.38 14.42
N ALA A 37 19.80 10.40 13.87
CA ALA A 37 20.98 10.27 13.03
C ALA A 37 22.15 11.04 13.63
N ASP A 38 23.36 10.54 13.42
CA ASP A 38 24.58 11.21 13.92
C ASP A 38 24.96 12.43 13.09
N GLY A 39 24.58 12.47 11.80
CA GLY A 39 24.86 13.54 10.87
C GLY A 39 23.68 14.48 10.62
N VAL A 40 23.66 15.07 9.44
CA VAL A 40 22.64 16.06 9.02
C VAL A 40 21.46 15.36 8.34
N THR A 41 20.25 15.72 8.74
CA THR A 41 19.03 15.43 7.99
C THR A 41 18.67 16.64 7.14
N VAL A 42 18.43 16.47 5.85
CA VAL A 42 17.84 17.51 5.02
C VAL A 42 16.36 17.25 4.84
N LEU A 43 15.55 18.26 5.08
CA LEU A 43 14.09 18.24 4.87
C LEU A 43 13.75 19.18 3.72
N ILE A 44 13.25 18.62 2.62
CA ILE A 44 12.77 19.38 1.47
C ILE A 44 11.26 19.57 1.61
N LEU A 45 10.82 20.82 1.67
CA LEU A 45 9.41 21.19 1.71
C LEU A 45 8.94 21.56 0.30
N CYS A 46 7.96 20.82 -0.21
CA CYS A 46 7.37 21.03 -1.52
C CYS A 46 6.01 21.76 -1.47
N GLU A 47 5.56 22.11 -0.28
CA GLU A 47 4.38 22.97 -0.07
C GLU A 47 4.47 23.67 1.29
N GLU A 48 3.87 24.85 1.38
CA GLU A 48 3.71 25.57 2.64
C GLU A 48 2.29 25.34 3.16
N GLY A 49 2.18 24.73 4.36
CA GLY A 49 0.94 24.57 5.12
C GLY A 49 0.84 25.56 6.27
N ASP A 50 -0.28 25.51 7.00
CA ASP A 50 -0.49 26.37 8.18
C ASP A 50 0.40 25.95 9.38
N THR A 51 0.93 24.72 9.37
CA THR A 51 1.79 24.18 10.43
C THR A 51 3.26 24.42 10.12
N GLU A 52 3.95 25.14 11.01
CA GLU A 52 5.39 25.39 10.90
C GLU A 52 6.19 24.37 11.74
N TYR A 53 7.42 24.07 11.32
CA TYR A 53 8.37 23.26 12.09
C TYR A 53 8.95 24.03 13.26
N ASP A 54 9.00 23.40 14.44
CA ASP A 54 9.66 23.97 15.62
C ASP A 54 11.17 24.08 15.38
N GLN A 55 11.68 25.30 15.47
CA GLN A 55 13.10 25.63 15.24
C GLN A 55 14.03 24.96 16.27
N GLU A 56 13.58 24.75 17.52
CA GLU A 56 14.35 24.04 18.54
C GLU A 56 14.46 22.56 18.21
N LEU A 57 13.37 21.94 17.72
CA LEU A 57 13.37 20.57 17.22
C LEU A 57 14.35 20.40 16.07
N LEU A 58 14.24 21.25 15.02
CA LEU A 58 15.13 21.19 13.85
C LEU A 58 16.61 21.31 14.25
N LYS A 59 16.91 22.19 15.18
CA LYS A 59 18.27 22.35 15.70
C LYS A 59 18.74 21.14 16.48
N LYS A 60 17.90 20.59 17.36
CA LYS A 60 18.20 19.40 18.17
C LYS A 60 18.48 18.19 17.31
N THR A 61 17.72 18.01 16.23
CA THR A 61 17.81 16.86 15.30
C THR A 61 18.77 17.12 14.13
N ARG A 62 19.48 18.26 14.13
CA ARG A 62 20.36 18.69 13.03
C ARG A 62 19.68 18.68 11.67
N THR A 63 18.39 19.00 11.64
CA THR A 63 17.60 19.06 10.40
C THR A 63 17.73 20.42 9.73
N LYS A 64 18.04 20.41 8.44
CA LYS A 64 18.10 21.59 7.56
C LYS A 64 16.91 21.59 6.65
N VAL A 65 16.14 22.68 6.67
CA VAL A 65 14.95 22.83 5.84
C VAL A 65 15.28 23.61 4.59
N ILE A 66 14.81 23.14 3.45
CA ILE A 66 14.90 23.77 2.13
C ILE A 66 13.51 23.75 1.53
N THR A 67 13.00 24.89 1.12
CA THR A 67 11.70 24.99 0.44
C THR A 67 11.91 25.05 -1.07
N VAL A 68 11.05 24.37 -1.82
CA VAL A 68 10.98 24.42 -3.28
C VAL A 68 9.53 24.70 -3.70
N ASP A 69 9.38 25.57 -4.69
CA ASP A 69 8.07 26.06 -5.16
C ASP A 69 7.52 25.22 -6.33
N SER A 70 8.35 24.39 -6.94
CA SER A 70 7.98 23.58 -8.10
C SER A 70 8.76 22.26 -8.13
N ALA A 71 8.12 21.18 -8.59
CA ALA A 71 8.78 19.89 -8.80
C ALA A 71 9.95 19.97 -9.79
N ASP A 72 9.91 20.89 -10.74
CA ASP A 72 10.97 21.11 -11.73
C ASP A 72 12.28 21.63 -11.11
N GLU A 73 12.24 22.17 -9.90
CA GLU A 73 13.44 22.60 -9.16
C GLU A 73 14.27 21.41 -8.62
N LEU A 74 13.63 20.25 -8.48
CA LEU A 74 14.26 19.02 -7.96
C LEU A 74 15.03 18.30 -9.07
N ASP A 75 16.01 18.99 -9.63
CA ASP A 75 16.89 18.48 -10.68
C ASP A 75 18.23 17.94 -10.13
N GLU A 76 19.04 17.38 -11.00
CA GLU A 76 20.34 16.82 -10.66
C GLU A 76 21.30 17.88 -10.08
N ASP A 77 21.23 19.12 -10.56
CA ASP A 77 22.02 20.24 -10.05
C ASP A 77 21.58 20.67 -8.64
N PHE A 78 20.27 20.64 -8.37
CA PHE A 78 19.73 20.91 -7.04
C PHE A 78 20.25 19.90 -6.02
N PHE A 79 20.11 18.60 -6.31
CA PHE A 79 20.57 17.56 -5.41
C PHE A 79 22.08 17.57 -5.21
N GLY A 80 22.85 17.81 -6.27
CA GLY A 80 24.31 17.94 -6.17
C GLY A 80 24.76 19.14 -5.30
N ARG A 81 24.08 20.29 -5.39
CA ARG A 81 24.35 21.44 -4.50
C ARG A 81 23.96 21.14 -3.06
N LEU A 82 22.83 20.45 -2.83
CA LEU A 82 22.37 20.04 -1.51
C LEU A 82 23.41 19.14 -0.83
N GLU A 83 23.86 18.12 -1.53
CA GLU A 83 24.86 17.18 -1.03
C GLU A 83 26.19 17.89 -0.72
N ALA A 84 26.70 18.72 -1.65
CA ALA A 84 27.93 19.46 -1.45
C ALA A 84 27.88 20.47 -0.26
N LEU A 85 26.70 21.00 0.05
CA LEU A 85 26.52 22.00 1.10
C LEU A 85 26.31 21.41 2.49
N TYR A 86 25.59 20.29 2.57
CA TYR A 86 25.10 19.76 3.84
C TYR A 86 25.69 18.40 4.21
N ASP A 87 26.24 17.63 3.24
CA ASP A 87 26.74 16.25 3.42
C ASP A 87 25.74 15.41 4.28
N PRO A 88 24.49 15.22 3.83
CA PRO A 88 23.45 14.66 4.66
C PRO A 88 23.58 13.15 4.81
N ASP A 89 23.18 12.60 5.97
CA ASP A 89 23.04 11.16 6.20
C ASP A 89 21.73 10.62 5.59
N ARG A 90 20.72 11.51 5.41
CA ARG A 90 19.42 11.18 4.85
C ARG A 90 18.66 12.41 4.41
N VAL A 91 17.67 12.19 3.56
CA VAL A 91 16.77 13.23 3.05
C VAL A 91 15.32 12.85 3.35
N LEU A 92 14.56 13.80 3.90
CA LEU A 92 13.11 13.74 4.00
C LEU A 92 12.53 14.69 2.95
N ILE A 93 11.49 14.25 2.26
CA ILE A 93 10.76 15.09 1.30
C ILE A 93 9.30 15.14 1.73
N GLU A 94 8.85 16.32 2.17
CA GLU A 94 7.43 16.62 2.35
C GLU A 94 6.84 17.00 1.00
N TRP A 95 6.27 16.01 0.31
CA TRP A 95 5.82 16.14 -1.06
C TRP A 95 4.51 16.90 -1.16
N ASN A 96 4.39 17.73 -2.19
CA ASN A 96 3.12 18.34 -2.54
C ASN A 96 2.23 17.30 -3.23
N GLY A 97 1.14 16.89 -2.56
CA GLY A 97 0.28 15.81 -3.00
C GLY A 97 -0.44 16.03 -4.33
N ILE A 98 -0.43 17.23 -4.90
CA ILE A 98 -0.98 17.49 -6.24
C ILE A 98 0.08 17.42 -7.35
N TRP A 99 1.36 17.37 -7.02
CA TRP A 99 2.40 17.22 -8.03
C TRP A 99 2.49 15.77 -8.50
N PRO A 100 2.66 15.53 -9.81
CA PRO A 100 2.91 14.18 -10.32
C PRO A 100 4.20 13.60 -9.72
N GLN A 101 4.09 12.45 -9.08
CA GLN A 101 5.21 11.84 -8.36
C GLN A 101 6.32 11.36 -9.31
N ASP A 102 6.02 11.05 -10.56
CA ASP A 102 6.99 10.68 -11.60
C ASP A 102 7.93 11.84 -12.00
N GLN A 103 7.65 13.06 -11.54
CA GLN A 103 8.57 14.19 -11.67
C GLN A 103 9.73 14.13 -10.68
N LEU A 104 9.60 13.43 -9.56
CA LEU A 104 10.71 13.22 -8.63
C LEU A 104 11.74 12.27 -9.24
N LYS A 105 12.90 12.81 -9.62
CA LYS A 105 14.01 12.05 -10.19
C LYS A 105 15.21 12.14 -9.25
N LEU A 106 15.36 11.12 -8.44
CA LEU A 106 16.50 11.02 -7.52
C LEU A 106 17.81 10.74 -8.28
N PRO A 107 18.95 11.24 -7.78
CA PRO A 107 20.28 10.85 -8.26
C PRO A 107 20.50 9.32 -8.20
N ALA A 108 21.38 8.80 -9.02
CA ALA A 108 21.59 7.35 -9.15
C ALA A 108 22.17 6.68 -7.87
N ASP A 109 22.85 7.46 -7.05
CA ASP A 109 23.41 7.07 -5.74
C ASP A 109 22.47 7.34 -4.57
N TRP A 110 21.27 7.84 -4.83
CA TRP A 110 20.18 7.99 -3.86
C TRP A 110 19.15 6.88 -4.04
N GLU A 111 18.44 6.54 -2.96
CA GLU A 111 17.41 5.50 -2.96
C GLU A 111 16.16 5.97 -2.24
N LEU A 112 15.00 5.83 -2.88
CA LEU A 112 13.73 5.98 -2.18
C LEU A 112 13.61 4.80 -1.20
N PHE A 113 13.97 5.08 0.05
CA PHE A 113 14.04 4.07 1.12
C PHE A 113 12.64 3.72 1.64
N GLN A 114 11.76 4.73 1.75
CA GLN A 114 10.38 4.54 2.18
C GLN A 114 9.49 5.66 1.65
N GLN A 115 8.31 5.28 1.18
CA GLN A 115 7.23 6.21 0.87
C GLN A 115 6.09 6.02 1.87
N ILE A 116 5.65 7.13 2.47
CA ILE A 116 4.59 7.19 3.45
C ILE A 116 3.50 8.12 2.94
N THR A 117 2.24 7.67 2.96
CA THR A 117 1.10 8.53 2.62
C THR A 117 0.28 8.84 3.85
N ILE A 118 0.11 10.14 4.14
CA ILE A 118 -0.71 10.64 5.23
C ILE A 118 -2.07 11.07 4.65
N ILE A 119 -3.13 10.57 5.26
CA ILE A 119 -4.51 10.81 4.86
C ILE A 119 -5.29 11.41 6.05
N ASP A 120 -5.98 12.51 5.82
CA ASP A 120 -6.92 13.06 6.78
C ASP A 120 -8.26 12.34 6.66
N GLY A 121 -8.63 11.53 7.66
CA GLY A 121 -9.86 10.76 7.69
C GLY A 121 -11.11 11.61 7.62
N SER A 122 -11.09 12.81 8.22
CA SER A 122 -12.22 13.74 8.22
C SER A 122 -12.58 14.28 6.83
N THR A 123 -11.60 14.33 5.92
CA THR A 123 -11.76 14.83 4.54
C THR A 123 -11.63 13.73 3.49
N PHE A 124 -11.36 12.50 3.89
CA PHE A 124 -11.07 11.40 2.99
C PHE A 124 -12.16 11.15 1.94
N GLU A 125 -13.43 11.15 2.35
CA GLU A 125 -14.55 10.92 1.44
C GLU A 125 -14.65 12.01 0.36
N LEU A 126 -14.33 13.26 0.71
CA LEU A 126 -14.29 14.37 -0.25
C LEU A 126 -13.22 14.12 -1.32
N TYR A 127 -12.01 13.75 -0.92
CA TYR A 127 -10.90 13.46 -1.86
C TYR A 127 -11.15 12.19 -2.65
N LEU A 128 -11.71 11.16 -2.02
CA LEU A 128 -12.08 9.92 -2.69
C LEU A 128 -13.10 10.16 -3.81
N ASN A 129 -14.05 11.07 -3.63
CA ASN A 129 -15.07 11.38 -4.64
C ASN A 129 -14.58 12.33 -5.74
N ASN A 130 -13.65 13.25 -5.43
CA ASN A 130 -13.28 14.32 -6.36
C ASN A 130 -11.87 14.18 -6.95
N MET A 131 -10.95 13.51 -6.26
CA MET A 131 -9.54 13.39 -6.63
C MET A 131 -9.04 11.93 -6.56
N LYS A 132 -9.93 11.00 -6.77
CA LYS A 132 -9.70 9.56 -6.65
C LYS A 132 -8.47 9.04 -7.42
N PRO A 133 -8.21 9.45 -8.69
CA PRO A 133 -7.02 8.98 -9.40
C PRO A 133 -5.70 9.40 -8.73
N LEU A 134 -5.66 10.63 -8.21
CA LEU A 134 -4.46 11.16 -7.56
C LEU A 134 -4.23 10.48 -6.21
N LEU A 135 -5.29 10.33 -5.41
CA LEU A 135 -5.26 9.55 -4.16
C LEU A 135 -4.79 8.11 -4.42
N GLY A 136 -5.32 7.48 -5.47
CA GLY A 136 -4.93 6.12 -5.85
C GLY A 136 -3.45 5.99 -6.21
N LEU A 137 -2.86 6.97 -6.88
CA LEU A 137 -1.42 6.97 -7.18
C LEU A 137 -0.55 7.10 -5.92
N MET A 138 -0.94 7.98 -4.98
CA MET A 138 -0.24 8.11 -3.70
C MET A 138 -0.22 6.79 -2.93
N VAL A 139 -1.40 6.18 -2.78
CA VAL A 139 -1.60 4.96 -2.00
C VAL A 139 -0.84 3.76 -2.59
N ARG A 140 -0.87 3.58 -3.92
CA ARG A 140 -0.24 2.42 -4.58
C ARG A 140 1.27 2.33 -4.39
N ASN A 141 1.92 3.46 -4.25
CA ASN A 141 3.38 3.50 -4.15
C ASN A 141 3.89 3.56 -2.71
N SER A 142 3.00 3.51 -1.71
CA SER A 142 3.36 3.66 -0.30
C SER A 142 3.61 2.31 0.36
N GLU A 143 4.68 2.21 1.16
CA GLU A 143 4.89 1.10 2.09
C GLU A 143 4.08 1.28 3.38
N LEU A 144 3.80 2.53 3.76
CA LEU A 144 3.01 2.86 4.94
C LEU A 144 1.94 3.89 4.59
N ILE A 145 0.72 3.65 5.03
CA ILE A 145 -0.40 4.57 4.92
C ILE A 145 -0.90 4.86 6.33
N ILE A 146 -0.96 6.13 6.70
CA ILE A 146 -1.52 6.57 7.97
C ILE A 146 -2.75 7.41 7.69
N MET A 147 -3.91 6.96 8.13
CA MET A 147 -5.13 7.74 8.13
C MET A 147 -5.36 8.25 9.54
N ASN A 148 -5.15 9.53 9.75
CA ASN A 148 -5.35 10.22 11.02
C ASN A 148 -6.71 10.90 11.10
N ARG A 149 -7.02 11.52 12.27
CA ARG A 149 -8.26 12.28 12.50
C ARG A 149 -9.53 11.48 12.20
N CYS A 150 -9.54 10.24 12.67
CA CYS A 150 -10.67 9.32 12.47
C CYS A 150 -11.77 9.47 13.53
N ASP A 151 -11.69 10.44 14.43
CA ASP A 151 -12.52 10.61 15.62
C ASP A 151 -14.04 10.60 15.37
N ASP A 152 -14.47 11.21 14.27
CA ASP A 152 -15.88 11.33 13.91
C ASP A 152 -16.33 10.26 12.89
N LEU A 153 -15.48 9.30 12.56
CA LEU A 153 -15.82 8.23 11.62
C LEU A 153 -16.53 7.07 12.33
N THR A 154 -17.54 6.52 11.67
CA THR A 154 -18.20 5.30 12.17
C THR A 154 -17.39 4.06 11.85
N ASP A 155 -17.56 2.97 12.60
CA ASP A 155 -16.91 1.68 12.35
C ASP A 155 -17.14 1.17 10.91
N ASP A 156 -18.35 1.36 10.38
CA ASP A 156 -18.68 1.02 8.99
C ASP A 156 -17.85 1.84 7.98
N SER A 157 -17.66 3.13 8.25
CA SER A 157 -16.84 4.00 7.40
C SER A 157 -15.36 3.62 7.46
N LEU A 158 -14.83 3.39 8.65
CA LEU A 158 -13.46 2.95 8.88
C LEU A 158 -13.19 1.61 8.16
N THR A 159 -14.10 0.65 8.33
CA THR A 159 -14.01 -0.66 7.66
C THR A 159 -14.02 -0.51 6.13
N ARG A 160 -14.91 0.31 5.58
CA ARG A 160 -14.99 0.58 4.14
C ARG A 160 -13.72 1.25 3.62
N TYR A 161 -13.18 2.26 4.34
CA TYR A 161 -11.97 2.97 3.94
C TYR A 161 -10.74 2.07 4.02
N ARG A 162 -10.62 1.27 5.09
CA ARG A 162 -9.56 0.27 5.21
C ARG A 162 -9.55 -0.69 4.03
N ARG A 163 -10.71 -1.25 3.69
CA ARG A 163 -10.84 -2.16 2.54
C ARG A 163 -10.45 -1.50 1.23
N GLY A 164 -10.93 -0.26 0.99
CA GLY A 164 -10.60 0.48 -0.22
C GLY A 164 -9.12 0.79 -0.36
N LEU A 165 -8.45 1.19 0.73
CA LEU A 165 -7.00 1.46 0.75
C LEU A 165 -6.18 0.18 0.55
N LYS A 166 -6.54 -0.91 1.23
CA LYS A 166 -5.91 -2.22 1.05
C LYS A 166 -6.14 -2.82 -0.33
N ALA A 167 -7.29 -2.55 -0.96
CA ALA A 167 -7.53 -2.95 -2.34
C ALA A 167 -6.64 -2.20 -3.34
N LEU A 168 -6.33 -0.93 -3.06
CA LEU A 168 -5.40 -0.13 -3.86
C LEU A 168 -3.95 -0.59 -3.69
N ASN A 169 -3.57 -0.93 -2.46
CA ASN A 169 -2.24 -1.40 -2.11
C ASN A 169 -2.31 -2.46 -1.00
N PRO A 170 -2.41 -3.74 -1.35
CA PRO A 170 -2.50 -4.84 -0.38
C PRO A 170 -1.26 -5.00 0.50
N GLN A 171 -0.10 -4.56 0.02
CA GLN A 171 1.20 -4.73 0.70
C GLN A 171 1.52 -3.62 1.68
N ALA A 172 0.90 -2.43 1.53
CA ALA A 172 1.16 -1.32 2.44
C ALA A 172 0.70 -1.64 3.86
N ASP A 173 1.50 -1.29 4.83
CA ASP A 173 1.03 -1.19 6.21
C ASP A 173 0.01 -0.06 6.32
N LEU A 174 -1.11 -0.30 7.00
CA LEU A 174 -2.18 0.67 7.16
C LEU A 174 -2.49 0.89 8.64
N ILE A 175 -2.28 2.12 9.08
CA ILE A 175 -2.57 2.59 10.43
C ILE A 175 -3.75 3.56 10.36
N LEU A 176 -4.76 3.35 11.19
CA LEU A 176 -5.87 4.27 11.40
C LEU A 176 -5.70 4.88 12.80
N GLU A 177 -5.82 6.21 12.91
CA GLU A 177 -5.58 6.92 14.17
C GLU A 177 -6.70 7.92 14.47
N ASP A 178 -7.07 8.01 15.74
CA ASP A 178 -7.89 9.08 16.32
C ASP A 178 -7.10 9.85 17.38
N ALA A 179 -7.78 10.69 18.17
CA ALA A 179 -7.16 11.47 19.25
C ALA A 179 -6.63 10.59 20.41
N GLU A 180 -7.08 9.35 20.54
CA GLU A 180 -6.65 8.41 21.59
C GLU A 180 -5.47 7.54 21.15
N GLY A 181 -5.19 7.47 19.83
CA GLY A 181 -4.09 6.74 19.22
C GLY A 181 -4.51 5.84 18.06
N GLU A 182 -3.81 4.74 17.89
CA GLU A 182 -4.10 3.76 16.83
C GLU A 182 -5.43 3.04 17.12
N ILE A 183 -6.29 3.02 16.11
CA ILE A 183 -7.57 2.30 16.15
C ILE A 183 -7.31 0.86 15.72
N GLU A 184 -7.35 -0.05 16.69
CA GLU A 184 -7.35 -1.48 16.42
C GLU A 184 -8.71 -1.90 15.86
N GLN A 185 -8.83 -1.97 14.55
CA GLN A 185 -10.01 -2.53 13.88
C GLN A 185 -9.75 -3.97 13.48
N GLU A 186 -10.30 -4.90 14.23
CA GLU A 186 -10.40 -6.29 13.81
C GLU A 186 -11.80 -6.58 13.26
N LEU A 187 -11.88 -7.01 12.00
CA LEU A 187 -13.08 -7.70 11.52
C LEU A 187 -13.24 -8.97 12.35
N LEU A 188 -14.30 -9.05 13.12
CA LEU A 188 -14.62 -10.27 13.84
C LEU A 188 -15.07 -11.35 12.84
N GLU A 189 -14.80 -12.62 13.15
CA GLU A 189 -15.24 -13.74 12.28
C GLU A 189 -16.75 -13.76 12.05
N GLU A 190 -17.52 -13.24 13.00
CA GLU A 190 -18.98 -13.16 12.94
C GLU A 190 -19.48 -12.05 11.98
N ASP A 191 -18.63 -11.09 11.62
CA ASP A 191 -18.95 -10.01 10.69
C ASP A 191 -18.59 -10.35 9.23
N LEU A 192 -17.96 -11.51 9.01
CA LEU A 192 -17.61 -11.97 7.67
C LEU A 192 -18.86 -12.46 6.92
N PRO A 193 -19.00 -12.15 5.62
CA PRO A 193 -20.16 -12.55 4.82
C PRO A 193 -20.17 -14.03 4.43
N TYR A 194 -19.37 -14.86 5.08
CA TYR A 194 -19.24 -16.31 4.86
C TYR A 194 -18.95 -17.01 6.19
N ASP A 195 -19.29 -18.32 6.26
CA ASP A 195 -19.15 -19.10 7.48
C ASP A 195 -17.72 -19.66 7.64
N MET A 196 -16.95 -19.04 8.55
CA MET A 196 -15.58 -19.47 8.89
C MET A 196 -15.51 -20.84 9.61
N LYS A 197 -16.64 -21.35 10.12
CA LYS A 197 -16.72 -22.64 10.82
C LYS A 197 -17.05 -23.79 9.88
N ALA A 198 -17.41 -23.48 8.63
CA ALA A 198 -17.65 -24.51 7.62
C ALA A 198 -16.36 -25.27 7.30
N ASP A 199 -16.50 -26.57 6.96
CA ASP A 199 -15.39 -27.38 6.47
C ASP A 199 -14.82 -26.82 5.15
N GLU A 200 -15.65 -26.16 4.38
CA GLU A 200 -15.35 -25.49 3.13
C GLU A 200 -16.04 -24.13 3.10
N ILE A 201 -15.26 -23.07 2.99
CA ILE A 201 -15.74 -21.70 2.98
C ILE A 201 -16.19 -21.34 1.55
N GLN A 202 -17.47 -21.10 1.37
CA GLN A 202 -18.03 -20.65 0.09
C GLN A 202 -17.89 -19.14 -0.01
N ILE A 203 -17.16 -18.66 -1.02
CA ILE A 203 -16.94 -17.23 -1.26
C ILE A 203 -17.84 -16.80 -2.43
N ASP A 204 -18.93 -16.18 -2.09
CA ASP A 204 -19.83 -15.60 -3.08
C ASP A 204 -19.18 -14.42 -3.82
N PRO A 205 -19.64 -14.10 -5.05
CA PRO A 205 -19.08 -13.00 -5.84
C PRO A 205 -18.99 -11.66 -5.08
N GLY A 206 -20.03 -11.30 -4.31
CA GLY A 206 -20.04 -10.07 -3.51
C GLY A 206 -19.12 -10.10 -2.29
N ALA A 207 -18.73 -11.29 -1.82
CA ALA A 207 -17.84 -11.48 -0.68
C ALA A 207 -16.35 -11.54 -1.07
N TYR A 208 -16.05 -11.64 -2.37
CA TYR A 208 -14.70 -11.90 -2.87
C TYR A 208 -13.67 -10.86 -2.41
N GLY A 209 -14.01 -9.57 -2.49
CA GLY A 209 -13.10 -8.50 -2.08
C GLY A 209 -12.79 -8.53 -0.58
N ILE A 210 -13.81 -8.78 0.24
CA ILE A 210 -13.65 -8.90 1.69
C ILE A 210 -12.74 -10.08 2.03
N TRP A 211 -13.01 -11.26 1.45
CA TRP A 211 -12.19 -12.44 1.62
C TRP A 211 -10.74 -12.20 1.19
N TYR A 212 -10.52 -11.58 0.05
CA TYR A 212 -9.18 -11.33 -0.47
C TYR A 212 -8.33 -10.50 0.50
N ILE A 213 -8.90 -9.41 1.03
CA ILE A 213 -8.18 -8.53 1.97
C ILE A 213 -7.99 -9.22 3.32
N ASP A 214 -9.05 -9.83 3.86
CA ASP A 214 -8.96 -10.50 5.17
C ASP A 214 -7.97 -11.67 5.14
N ALA A 215 -7.89 -12.42 4.04
CA ALA A 215 -6.91 -13.50 3.88
C ALA A 215 -5.47 -13.00 3.73
N LEU A 216 -5.25 -11.78 3.23
CA LEU A 216 -3.91 -11.16 3.24
C LEU A 216 -3.49 -10.78 4.66
N ASP A 217 -4.41 -10.22 5.45
CA ASP A 217 -4.10 -9.63 6.76
C ASP A 217 -4.10 -10.68 7.90
N LYS A 218 -4.83 -11.80 7.76
CA LYS A 218 -5.13 -12.74 8.86
C LYS A 218 -4.72 -14.18 8.52
N GLU A 219 -3.40 -14.45 8.49
CA GLU A 219 -2.86 -15.80 8.24
C GLU A 219 -3.48 -16.86 9.15
N ASP A 220 -3.51 -16.60 10.47
CA ASP A 220 -3.99 -17.56 11.46
C ASP A 220 -5.47 -17.98 11.24
N ARG A 221 -6.26 -17.10 10.62
CA ARG A 221 -7.67 -17.33 10.33
C ARG A 221 -7.88 -18.30 9.16
N TYR A 222 -7.01 -18.22 8.14
CA TYR A 222 -7.22 -18.93 6.88
C TYR A 222 -6.26 -20.08 6.61
N LYS A 223 -5.14 -20.16 7.30
CA LYS A 223 -4.15 -21.22 7.09
C LYS A 223 -4.74 -22.60 7.25
N GLY A 224 -4.60 -23.43 6.22
CA GLY A 224 -5.16 -24.78 6.18
C GLY A 224 -6.65 -24.87 5.86
N LYS A 225 -7.37 -23.74 5.76
CA LYS A 225 -8.79 -23.72 5.39
C LYS A 225 -8.97 -24.04 3.89
N VAL A 226 -10.10 -24.63 3.57
CA VAL A 226 -10.52 -24.88 2.19
C VAL A 226 -11.54 -23.82 1.79
N VAL A 227 -11.32 -23.21 0.63
CA VAL A 227 -12.22 -22.20 0.04
C VAL A 227 -12.69 -22.64 -1.32
N GLU A 228 -13.91 -22.26 -1.67
CA GLU A 228 -14.46 -22.43 -3.02
C GLU A 228 -14.96 -21.09 -3.54
N PHE A 229 -14.55 -20.72 -4.74
CA PHE A 229 -14.92 -19.45 -5.39
C PHE A 229 -14.82 -19.53 -6.91
N THR A 230 -15.47 -18.61 -7.60
CA THR A 230 -15.40 -18.47 -9.06
C THR A 230 -14.52 -17.29 -9.43
N ALA A 231 -13.58 -17.50 -10.35
CA ALA A 231 -12.57 -16.53 -10.73
C ALA A 231 -12.17 -16.63 -12.20
N MET A 232 -11.60 -15.54 -12.71
CA MET A 232 -10.93 -15.50 -14.01
C MET A 232 -9.47 -15.96 -13.86
N VAL A 233 -8.96 -16.67 -14.82
CA VAL A 233 -7.58 -17.15 -14.87
C VAL A 233 -6.65 -16.04 -15.37
N LEU A 234 -5.58 -15.78 -14.65
CA LEU A 234 -4.43 -15.02 -15.12
C LEU A 234 -3.19 -15.92 -15.11
N LYS A 235 -2.42 -15.90 -16.21
CA LYS A 235 -1.13 -16.61 -16.31
C LYS A 235 -0.04 -15.65 -16.72
N SER A 236 1.13 -15.79 -16.11
CA SER A 236 2.35 -15.12 -16.54
C SER A 236 3.31 -16.16 -17.14
N PRO A 237 4.09 -15.81 -18.17
CA PRO A 237 5.18 -16.63 -18.68
C PRO A 237 6.27 -16.92 -17.63
N GLU A 238 6.37 -16.08 -16.61
CA GLU A 238 7.34 -16.20 -15.51
C GLU A 238 6.93 -17.25 -14.48
N PHE A 239 5.65 -17.62 -14.44
CA PHE A 239 5.16 -18.63 -13.50
C PHE A 239 5.58 -20.05 -13.91
N PRO A 240 5.87 -20.92 -12.94
CA PRO A 240 6.00 -22.34 -13.20
C PRO A 240 4.73 -22.90 -13.86
N LYS A 241 4.89 -23.90 -14.75
CA LYS A 241 3.78 -24.42 -15.59
C LYS A 241 2.56 -24.97 -14.84
N ASN A 242 2.72 -25.25 -13.55
CA ASN A 242 1.65 -25.72 -12.67
C ASN A 242 1.08 -24.63 -11.75
N TYR A 243 1.34 -23.37 -12.08
CA TYR A 243 0.82 -22.21 -11.36
C TYR A 243 0.00 -21.32 -12.27
N PHE A 244 -0.98 -20.65 -11.71
CA PHE A 244 -1.78 -19.59 -12.29
C PHE A 244 -2.34 -18.72 -11.16
N VAL A 245 -2.97 -17.61 -11.48
CA VAL A 245 -3.65 -16.78 -10.50
C VAL A 245 -5.15 -16.78 -10.84
N PRO A 246 -6.00 -17.48 -10.05
CA PRO A 246 -7.43 -17.27 -10.09
C PRO A 246 -7.78 -15.96 -9.39
N GLY A 247 -8.45 -15.05 -10.07
CA GLY A 247 -8.74 -13.74 -9.51
C GLY A 247 -9.96 -13.06 -10.14
N ARG A 248 -10.24 -11.87 -9.66
CA ARG A 248 -11.34 -11.04 -10.10
C ARG A 248 -10.84 -9.63 -10.40
N MET A 249 -11.45 -8.98 -11.39
CA MET A 249 -11.23 -7.56 -11.60
C MET A 249 -11.93 -6.76 -10.52
N ALA A 250 -11.21 -5.84 -9.91
CA ALA A 250 -11.73 -4.91 -8.91
C ALA A 250 -11.62 -3.48 -9.44
N MET A 251 -12.64 -2.69 -9.20
CA MET A 251 -12.62 -1.26 -9.45
C MET A 251 -12.15 -0.54 -8.19
N THR A 252 -10.91 -0.07 -8.21
CA THR A 252 -10.33 0.60 -7.04
C THR A 252 -10.62 2.10 -7.05
N CYS A 253 -10.52 2.79 -8.16
CA CYS A 253 -10.83 4.21 -8.21
C CYS A 253 -11.74 4.68 -9.37
N CYS A 254 -11.69 4.11 -10.55
CA CYS A 254 -12.59 4.41 -11.67
C CYS A 254 -12.56 3.28 -12.70
N GLU A 255 -13.44 3.32 -13.71
CA GLU A 255 -13.46 2.30 -14.78
C GLU A 255 -12.12 2.17 -15.55
N ALA A 256 -11.33 3.21 -15.59
CA ALA A 256 -9.99 3.18 -16.21
C ALA A 256 -8.93 2.54 -15.30
N ASP A 257 -9.26 2.27 -14.05
CA ASP A 257 -8.33 1.82 -13.03
C ASP A 257 -8.80 0.51 -12.39
N MET A 258 -8.71 -0.52 -13.20
CA MET A 258 -9.08 -1.88 -12.83
C MET A 258 -7.84 -2.64 -12.37
N THR A 259 -7.91 -3.21 -11.19
CA THR A 259 -6.85 -4.05 -10.60
C THR A 259 -7.32 -5.50 -10.58
N PHE A 260 -6.42 -6.42 -10.91
CA PHE A 260 -6.68 -7.85 -10.81
C PHE A 260 -6.29 -8.35 -9.42
N LEU A 261 -7.26 -8.80 -8.65
CA LEU A 261 -7.06 -9.35 -7.30
C LEU A 261 -7.11 -10.87 -7.37
N GLY A 262 -6.05 -11.52 -6.91
CA GLY A 262 -6.00 -12.98 -6.87
C GLY A 262 -4.73 -13.48 -6.18
N PHE A 263 -4.80 -14.69 -5.66
CA PHE A 263 -3.66 -15.35 -5.04
C PHE A 263 -3.05 -16.35 -6.01
N VAL A 264 -1.74 -16.54 -5.93
CA VAL A 264 -1.08 -17.58 -6.68
C VAL A 264 -1.64 -18.95 -6.31
N CYS A 265 -1.94 -19.75 -7.31
CA CYS A 265 -2.58 -21.06 -7.16
C CYS A 265 -1.78 -22.14 -7.86
N LYS A 266 -1.47 -23.20 -7.13
CA LYS A 266 -0.84 -24.42 -7.65
C LYS A 266 -1.91 -25.43 -7.99
N ALA A 267 -1.98 -25.85 -9.26
CA ALA A 267 -2.94 -26.82 -9.77
C ALA A 267 -2.35 -27.68 -10.87
N ARG A 268 -2.84 -28.91 -11.01
CA ARG A 268 -2.46 -29.79 -12.14
C ARG A 268 -3.05 -29.27 -13.45
N GLU A 269 -4.25 -28.74 -13.38
CA GLU A 269 -5.06 -28.18 -14.47
C GLU A 269 -4.45 -26.90 -15.05
N ALA A 270 -3.58 -26.22 -14.30
CA ALA A 270 -2.91 -24.98 -14.74
C ALA A 270 -2.24 -25.09 -16.12
N ARG A 271 -1.84 -26.30 -16.53
CA ARG A 271 -1.19 -26.54 -17.84
C ARG A 271 -2.11 -26.36 -19.03
N THR A 272 -3.42 -26.54 -18.82
CA THR A 272 -4.45 -26.48 -19.87
C THR A 272 -5.29 -25.20 -19.79
N LEU A 273 -5.11 -24.41 -18.74
CA LEU A 273 -5.80 -23.15 -18.55
C LEU A 273 -5.13 -22.05 -19.39
N GLU A 274 -5.94 -21.12 -19.89
CA GLU A 274 -5.52 -19.92 -20.61
C GLU A 274 -6.03 -18.67 -19.88
N THR A 275 -5.28 -17.57 -19.98
CA THR A 275 -5.71 -16.27 -19.42
C THR A 275 -7.06 -15.86 -20.00
N GLY A 276 -7.97 -15.41 -19.14
CA GLY A 276 -9.33 -15.01 -19.49
C GLY A 276 -10.37 -16.11 -19.34
N MET A 277 -9.97 -17.39 -19.17
CA MET A 277 -10.94 -18.45 -18.84
C MET A 277 -11.55 -18.22 -17.46
N TRP A 278 -12.81 -18.60 -17.30
CA TRP A 278 -13.49 -18.60 -16.02
C TRP A 278 -13.52 -20.00 -15.42
N VAL A 279 -13.17 -20.09 -14.15
CA VAL A 279 -13.08 -21.35 -13.42
C VAL A 279 -13.67 -21.22 -12.02
N LYS A 280 -14.25 -22.32 -11.56
CA LYS A 280 -14.59 -22.54 -10.17
C LYS A 280 -13.42 -23.27 -9.53
N VAL A 281 -12.83 -22.68 -8.51
CA VAL A 281 -11.65 -23.19 -7.81
C VAL A 281 -12.04 -23.62 -6.41
N ARG A 282 -11.69 -24.83 -6.06
CA ARG A 282 -11.71 -25.34 -4.70
C ARG A 282 -10.26 -25.58 -4.28
N ALA A 283 -9.80 -24.84 -3.26
CA ALA A 283 -8.39 -24.87 -2.88
C ALA A 283 -8.19 -24.70 -1.38
N ARG A 284 -7.12 -25.32 -0.86
CA ARG A 284 -6.64 -25.08 0.48
C ARG A 284 -5.68 -23.88 0.47
N ILE A 285 -5.81 -23.02 1.47
CA ILE A 285 -4.95 -21.85 1.66
C ILE A 285 -3.77 -22.24 2.54
N GLU A 286 -2.55 -21.95 2.07
CA GLU A 286 -1.31 -21.99 2.85
C GLU A 286 -0.63 -20.64 2.75
N TYR A 287 0.34 -20.36 3.62
CA TYR A 287 1.10 -19.11 3.60
C TYR A 287 2.56 -19.44 3.38
N GLU A 288 3.09 -18.93 2.28
CA GLU A 288 4.45 -19.22 1.83
C GLU A 288 5.11 -17.94 1.28
N PHE A 289 6.44 -17.92 1.26
CA PHE A 289 7.16 -16.88 0.56
C PHE A 289 6.91 -16.97 -0.95
N TRP A 290 6.50 -15.86 -1.54
CA TRP A 290 6.32 -15.73 -2.98
C TRP A 290 6.98 -14.46 -3.47
N GLN A 291 7.76 -14.55 -4.57
CA GLN A 291 8.59 -13.44 -5.04
C GLN A 291 7.76 -12.20 -5.40
N ASP A 292 6.58 -12.37 -6.02
CA ASP A 292 5.73 -11.25 -6.41
C ASP A 292 5.04 -10.57 -5.19
N TYR A 293 5.03 -11.24 -4.02
CA TYR A 293 4.56 -10.64 -2.76
C TYR A 293 5.67 -9.92 -2.01
N ASP A 294 6.93 -10.12 -2.43
CA ASP A 294 8.13 -9.70 -1.69
C ASP A 294 8.10 -10.13 -0.19
N GLY A 295 7.44 -11.25 0.07
CA GLY A 295 7.21 -11.74 1.43
C GLY A 295 6.40 -13.02 1.49
N THR A 296 5.90 -13.33 2.69
CA THR A 296 4.98 -14.43 2.94
C THR A 296 3.54 -13.98 2.68
N GLY A 297 2.79 -14.76 1.93
CA GLY A 297 1.40 -14.47 1.62
C GLY A 297 0.60 -15.73 1.25
N PRO A 298 -0.71 -15.59 0.96
CA PRO A 298 -1.58 -16.71 0.64
C PRO A 298 -1.19 -17.39 -0.66
N VAL A 299 -1.00 -18.71 -0.59
CA VAL A 299 -0.79 -19.60 -1.72
C VAL A 299 -1.89 -20.65 -1.73
N LEU A 300 -2.60 -20.75 -2.84
CA LEU A 300 -3.69 -21.69 -3.01
C LEU A 300 -3.18 -23.03 -3.54
N TYR A 301 -3.59 -24.12 -2.93
CA TYR A 301 -3.36 -25.47 -3.39
C TYR A 301 -4.68 -26.03 -3.89
N ALA A 302 -4.90 -26.00 -5.19
CA ALA A 302 -6.15 -26.47 -5.79
C ALA A 302 -6.37 -27.95 -5.54
N GLU A 303 -7.56 -28.27 -5.05
CA GLU A 303 -8.09 -29.63 -4.96
C GLU A 303 -8.93 -29.96 -6.20
N SER A 304 -9.66 -28.96 -6.74
CA SER A 304 -10.31 -29.04 -8.04
C SER A 304 -10.34 -27.68 -8.74
N VAL A 305 -10.31 -27.70 -10.08
CA VAL A 305 -10.51 -26.54 -10.94
C VAL A 305 -11.43 -26.96 -12.08
N GLU A 306 -12.61 -26.37 -12.14
CA GLU A 306 -13.65 -26.69 -13.11
C GLU A 306 -14.02 -25.46 -13.94
N PRO A 307 -14.39 -25.62 -15.22
CA PRO A 307 -14.90 -24.51 -16.01
C PRO A 307 -16.14 -23.88 -15.35
N ALA A 308 -16.24 -22.58 -15.40
CA ALA A 308 -17.36 -21.83 -14.84
C ALA A 308 -17.86 -20.76 -15.82
N GLU A 309 -19.06 -20.24 -15.57
CA GLU A 309 -19.59 -19.09 -16.29
C GLU A 309 -18.94 -17.79 -15.80
N GLU A 310 -18.83 -16.83 -16.71
CA GLU A 310 -18.30 -15.50 -16.41
C GLU A 310 -19.17 -14.79 -15.38
N ILE A 311 -18.51 -14.22 -14.35
CA ILE A 311 -19.14 -13.31 -13.41
C ILE A 311 -18.91 -11.87 -13.90
N LYS A 312 -19.97 -11.20 -14.33
CA LYS A 312 -19.92 -9.83 -14.86
C LYS A 312 -19.77 -8.76 -13.80
N GLU A 313 -20.09 -9.11 -12.57
CA GLU A 313 -19.96 -8.23 -11.43
C GLU A 313 -18.47 -7.94 -11.13
N ILE A 314 -18.14 -6.66 -11.05
CA ILE A 314 -16.79 -6.19 -10.68
C ILE A 314 -16.74 -6.10 -9.17
N VAL A 315 -15.62 -6.51 -8.58
CA VAL A 315 -15.41 -6.39 -7.14
C VAL A 315 -15.39 -4.91 -6.75
N GLN A 316 -16.17 -4.55 -5.74
CA GLN A 316 -16.24 -3.21 -5.13
C GLN A 316 -15.93 -3.34 -3.64
N PHE A 317 -15.37 -2.25 -3.05
CA PHE A 317 -14.96 -2.16 -1.65
C PHE A 317 -15.71 -1.05 -0.93
#